data_7d90c2632e1faa3e9b84102385d06e6f
#
_entry.id   7d90c2632e1faa3e9b84102385d06e6f
#
_cell.length_a   1.000
_cell.length_b   1.000
_cell.length_c   1.000
_cell.angle_alpha   90.00
_cell.angle_beta   90.00
_cell.angle_gamma   90.00
#
_symmetry.space_group_name_H-M   'P 1'
#
loop_
_entity.id
_entity.type
_entity.pdbx_description
1 polymer ?
#
loop_
_entity_poly.entity_id
_entity_poly.type
_entity_poly.pdbx_seq_one_letter_code
_entity_poly.pdbx_strand_id
1 'polypeptide(L)'
;MKLTFLAATGLALLALTVPGRIAAQLAGEPYIHDPSTVIWSDGRYYTFGTGGGGLMSEDGYTWHTGAVRPGGGVAPDVIKLGDRYYVAYAVGGGGMSGGHASNVKIMWTKTLDPKSPDFKFNDVGVVASSDGVEDCDAIDPAFLYVKGHLYLSYGTYFGNIRIVELDPKTGKRIAGNKPVNVAIDMEATDMMYRDGWYYLLGTHGTCCDGANSSYNIRVGRSRSITGPYVDNMGIPLLKGGGKLVVDGRGRVFGPGHFGLLDLGDGVQKFSMHYEADMDRSARSVLDIRPLLWKDGWPVGGDNFQSGTYEIESERSGWALELAVDFVRIETMRRRGPGGPPPGGPPPQPAAGQPGQTPAAAPQGPPPGGFWGPPTGPVTPIPDQTLAQDSAVWPSGNIGVDMYEYMIRPHQKWTITPVPDAGGYPGSPYFKITIAGTDRALAATAESEVVTVPAFTGAPEQLWRIDQLTDGTYRIMPKLVPNIKEPLALTAAGASTPTLAKFDPTSDKGRWNFRKP
;
A
#
# COMPACT_ATOMS: atom_id res chain seq x y z
N MET A 1 -31.41 54.89 -34.26
CA MET A 1 -30.23 54.06 -34.59
C MET A 1 -29.27 54.12 -33.40
N LYS A 2 -29.35 53.17 -32.45
CA LYS A 2 -28.42 53.05 -31.32
C LYS A 2 -27.80 51.66 -31.42
N LEU A 3 -26.51 51.56 -31.70
CA LEU A 3 -25.71 50.34 -31.65
C LEU A 3 -25.39 50.05 -30.19
N THR A 4 -25.72 48.86 -29.75
CA THR A 4 -25.31 48.27 -28.46
C THR A 4 -24.16 47.31 -28.71
N PHE A 5 -23.00 47.60 -28.15
CA PHE A 5 -21.84 46.71 -28.12
C PHE A 5 -22.03 45.68 -26.98
N LEU A 6 -22.06 44.41 -27.30
CA LEU A 6 -21.91 43.31 -26.30
C LEU A 6 -20.41 43.03 -26.15
N ALA A 7 -19.92 43.25 -24.94
CA ALA A 7 -18.61 42.78 -24.51
C ALA A 7 -18.72 41.34 -24.01
N ALA A 8 -18.10 40.40 -24.70
CA ALA A 8 -17.97 39.01 -24.22
C ALA A 8 -16.75 38.93 -23.28
N THR A 9 -17.01 38.82 -22.00
CA THR A 9 -15.99 38.48 -20.98
C THR A 9 -15.75 36.98 -20.97
N GLY A 10 -14.63 36.55 -21.53
CA GLY A 10 -14.14 35.18 -21.42
C GLY A 10 -13.64 34.90 -19.99
N LEU A 11 -14.31 34.03 -19.29
CA LEU A 11 -13.85 33.48 -17.99
C LEU A 11 -12.78 32.42 -18.30
N ALA A 12 -11.51 32.78 -18.08
CA ALA A 12 -10.44 31.77 -18.07
C ALA A 12 -10.55 30.98 -16.76
N LEU A 13 -10.98 29.70 -16.83
CA LEU A 13 -10.85 28.76 -15.73
C LEU A 13 -9.36 28.45 -15.52
N LEU A 14 -8.74 29.06 -14.51
CA LEU A 14 -7.47 28.58 -13.97
C LEU A 14 -7.75 27.24 -13.28
N ALA A 15 -7.34 26.14 -13.90
CA ALA A 15 -7.24 24.86 -13.24
C ALA A 15 -6.14 24.95 -12.16
N LEU A 16 -6.53 25.24 -10.93
CA LEU A 16 -5.66 25.08 -9.76
C LEU A 16 -5.31 23.58 -9.65
N THR A 17 -4.09 23.22 -10.03
CA THR A 17 -3.51 21.92 -9.67
C THR A 17 -3.34 21.90 -8.16
N VAL A 18 -4.30 21.31 -7.46
CA VAL A 18 -4.22 21.04 -6.03
C VAL A 18 -3.07 20.02 -5.84
N PRO A 19 -2.05 20.32 -5.01
CA PRO A 19 -1.01 19.34 -4.71
C PRO A 19 -1.64 18.08 -4.16
N GLY A 20 -1.11 16.93 -4.59
CA GLY A 20 -1.68 15.60 -4.42
C GLY A 20 -2.31 15.36 -3.04
N ARG A 21 -3.61 15.13 -3.05
CA ARG A 21 -4.37 14.73 -1.86
C ARG A 21 -3.93 13.33 -1.47
N ILE A 22 -3.36 13.17 -0.29
CA ILE A 22 -3.27 11.87 0.37
C ILE A 22 -4.62 11.69 1.07
N ALA A 23 -5.65 11.33 0.30
CA ALA A 23 -6.94 10.94 0.84
C ALA A 23 -6.84 9.47 1.30
N ALA A 24 -7.69 9.06 2.25
CA ALA A 24 -7.95 7.66 2.47
C ALA A 24 -8.27 7.00 1.13
N GLN A 25 -7.53 5.94 0.79
CA GLN A 25 -7.55 5.42 -0.59
C GLN A 25 -8.78 4.54 -0.88
N LEU A 26 -9.51 4.14 0.15
CA LEU A 26 -10.69 3.29 0.01
C LEU A 26 -11.86 4.05 -0.62
N ALA A 27 -12.54 3.38 -1.54
CA ALA A 27 -13.72 3.89 -2.22
C ALA A 27 -15.02 3.59 -1.44
N GLY A 28 -16.13 4.19 -1.89
CA GLY A 28 -17.45 4.01 -1.28
C GLY A 28 -17.61 4.81 0.02
N GLU A 29 -18.17 4.17 1.02
CA GLU A 29 -18.49 4.77 2.32
C GLU A 29 -17.74 4.09 3.47
N PRO A 30 -16.41 4.22 3.54
CA PRO A 30 -15.57 3.51 4.53
C PRO A 30 -15.65 4.15 5.94
N TYR A 31 -16.80 4.64 6.34
CA TYR A 31 -17.01 5.34 7.62
C TYR A 31 -17.20 4.34 8.76
N ILE A 32 -16.24 4.28 9.66
CA ILE A 32 -16.26 3.38 10.80
C ILE A 32 -15.39 3.93 11.93
N HIS A 33 -15.76 3.65 13.16
CA HIS A 33 -14.95 3.86 14.35
C HIS A 33 -14.70 2.51 15.02
N ASP A 34 -13.49 2.28 15.55
CA ASP A 34 -13.05 1.03 16.18
C ASP A 34 -13.26 -0.21 15.27
N PRO A 35 -12.66 -0.25 14.06
CA PRO A 35 -12.86 -1.39 13.18
C PRO A 35 -12.22 -2.65 13.77
N SER A 36 -12.96 -3.76 13.79
CA SER A 36 -12.40 -5.08 14.03
C SER A 36 -11.38 -5.44 12.93
N THR A 37 -10.56 -6.45 13.17
CA THR A 37 -9.78 -7.10 12.11
C THR A 37 -10.66 -7.38 10.89
N VAL A 38 -10.17 -6.99 9.70
CA VAL A 38 -10.86 -7.27 8.42
C VAL A 38 -10.78 -8.77 8.14
N ILE A 39 -11.92 -9.39 7.89
CA ILE A 39 -12.01 -10.84 7.70
C ILE A 39 -12.82 -11.21 6.45
N TRP A 40 -12.43 -12.31 5.80
CA TRP A 40 -13.11 -12.85 4.63
C TRP A 40 -14.16 -13.90 5.02
N SER A 41 -15.39 -13.73 4.54
CA SER A 41 -16.49 -14.68 4.68
C SER A 41 -17.39 -14.65 3.45
N ASP A 42 -17.72 -15.82 2.93
CA ASP A 42 -18.76 -16.01 1.88
C ASP A 42 -18.63 -15.04 0.67
N GLY A 43 -17.40 -14.88 0.18
CA GLY A 43 -17.13 -14.05 -1.00
C GLY A 43 -17.02 -12.56 -0.74
N ARG A 44 -16.89 -12.13 0.55
CA ARG A 44 -16.78 -10.72 0.94
C ARG A 44 -15.84 -10.52 2.11
N TYR A 45 -15.32 -9.32 2.20
CA TYR A 45 -14.63 -8.80 3.39
C TYR A 45 -15.65 -8.14 4.32
N TYR A 46 -15.43 -8.31 5.63
CA TYR A 46 -16.25 -7.72 6.70
C TYR A 46 -15.35 -7.09 7.74
N THR A 47 -15.80 -5.98 8.34
CA THR A 47 -15.27 -5.42 9.56
C THR A 47 -16.43 -4.83 10.38
N PHE A 48 -16.39 -5.00 11.69
CA PHE A 48 -17.41 -4.51 12.61
C PHE A 48 -16.87 -3.30 13.38
N GLY A 49 -17.71 -2.34 13.66
CA GLY A 49 -17.35 -1.17 14.46
C GLY A 49 -18.12 -1.08 15.78
N THR A 50 -17.80 -0.06 16.51
CA THR A 50 -18.58 0.35 17.71
C THR A 50 -20.05 0.56 17.35
N GLY A 51 -20.96 0.08 18.22
CA GLY A 51 -22.40 0.17 18.03
C GLY A 51 -23.05 -1.06 17.38
N GLY A 52 -22.29 -2.06 16.93
CA GLY A 52 -22.82 -3.32 16.37
C GLY A 52 -23.05 -3.34 14.86
N GLY A 53 -22.88 -2.20 14.18
CA GLY A 53 -22.79 -2.12 12.72
C GLY A 53 -21.39 -2.39 12.20
N GLY A 54 -21.24 -2.35 10.88
CA GLY A 54 -19.93 -2.51 10.25
C GLY A 54 -20.00 -2.31 8.75
N LEU A 55 -18.88 -2.58 8.11
CA LEU A 55 -18.66 -2.44 6.69
C LEU A 55 -18.44 -3.80 6.02
N MET A 56 -18.82 -3.87 4.76
CA MET A 56 -18.53 -5.02 3.89
C MET A 56 -18.04 -4.56 2.52
N SER A 57 -17.28 -5.43 1.85
CA SER A 57 -16.70 -5.15 0.54
C SER A 57 -16.52 -6.45 -0.25
N GLU A 58 -16.81 -6.45 -1.53
CA GLU A 58 -16.57 -7.57 -2.44
C GLU A 58 -15.09 -7.68 -2.84
N ASP A 59 -14.36 -6.57 -2.83
CA ASP A 59 -12.99 -6.48 -3.35
C ASP A 59 -11.95 -6.01 -2.31
N GLY A 60 -12.40 -5.53 -1.15
CA GLY A 60 -11.54 -4.94 -0.11
C GLY A 60 -11.07 -3.52 -0.39
N TYR A 61 -11.55 -2.92 -1.49
CA TYR A 61 -11.29 -1.53 -1.86
C TYR A 61 -12.53 -0.65 -1.77
N THR A 62 -13.67 -1.12 -2.29
CA THR A 62 -14.95 -0.39 -2.24
C THR A 62 -15.78 -0.90 -1.09
N TRP A 63 -16.03 -0.04 -0.11
CA TRP A 63 -16.69 -0.40 1.14
C TRP A 63 -18.06 0.24 1.28
N HIS A 64 -19.02 -0.51 1.87
CA HIS A 64 -20.36 -0.02 2.18
C HIS A 64 -20.80 -0.51 3.55
N THR A 65 -21.78 0.16 4.12
CA THR A 65 -22.49 -0.31 5.32
C THR A 65 -23.23 -1.61 5.03
N GLY A 66 -23.45 -2.44 6.04
CA GLY A 66 -24.26 -3.66 5.88
C GLY A 66 -23.77 -4.85 6.70
N ALA A 67 -22.55 -4.86 7.21
CA ALA A 67 -22.16 -5.81 8.22
C ALA A 67 -22.92 -5.52 9.51
N VAL A 68 -23.43 -6.57 10.15
CA VAL A 68 -24.22 -6.46 11.38
C VAL A 68 -23.80 -7.56 12.35
N ARG A 69 -23.73 -7.22 13.62
CA ARG A 69 -23.66 -8.17 14.72
C ARG A 69 -24.64 -7.77 15.81
N PRO A 70 -25.26 -8.73 16.50
CA PRO A 70 -26.13 -8.41 17.65
C PRO A 70 -25.30 -7.93 18.85
N GLY A 71 -25.99 -7.42 19.87
CA GLY A 71 -25.41 -7.09 21.16
C GLY A 71 -24.89 -5.68 21.32
N GLY A 72 -24.81 -4.88 20.26
CA GLY A 72 -24.28 -3.51 20.36
C GLY A 72 -22.85 -3.51 20.92
N GLY A 73 -22.56 -2.62 21.88
CA GLY A 73 -21.26 -2.52 22.54
C GLY A 73 -20.19 -1.87 21.69
N VAL A 74 -18.96 -1.88 22.15
CA VAL A 74 -17.87 -1.09 21.58
C VAL A 74 -16.68 -1.96 21.20
N ALA A 75 -15.87 -1.45 20.28
CA ALA A 75 -14.53 -1.94 19.94
C ALA A 75 -14.47 -3.47 19.73
N PRO A 76 -15.14 -4.02 18.71
CA PRO A 76 -15.17 -5.44 18.46
C PRO A 76 -13.89 -5.94 17.81
N ASP A 77 -13.61 -7.25 17.97
CA ASP A 77 -12.68 -7.96 17.11
C ASP A 77 -13.27 -9.30 16.64
N VAL A 78 -12.73 -9.84 15.54
CA VAL A 78 -13.23 -11.08 14.93
C VAL A 78 -12.10 -11.98 14.48
N ILE A 79 -12.25 -13.28 14.76
CA ILE A 79 -11.32 -14.33 14.29
C ILE A 79 -12.09 -15.52 13.73
N LYS A 80 -11.55 -16.15 12.67
CA LYS A 80 -12.06 -17.43 12.15
C LYS A 80 -11.28 -18.59 12.71
N LEU A 81 -11.95 -19.53 13.37
CA LEU A 81 -11.37 -20.78 13.84
C LEU A 81 -12.22 -21.95 13.36
N GLY A 82 -11.65 -22.77 12.48
CA GLY A 82 -12.38 -23.87 11.85
C GLY A 82 -13.57 -23.36 11.02
N ASP A 83 -14.76 -23.81 11.37
CA ASP A 83 -16.04 -23.45 10.72
C ASP A 83 -16.76 -22.27 11.41
N ARG A 84 -16.12 -21.58 12.36
CA ARG A 84 -16.73 -20.54 13.17
C ARG A 84 -15.99 -19.23 13.08
N TYR A 85 -16.76 -18.14 13.12
CA TYR A 85 -16.29 -16.79 13.37
C TYR A 85 -16.62 -16.42 14.81
N TYR A 86 -15.59 -16.23 15.64
CA TYR A 86 -15.73 -15.69 16.99
C TYR A 86 -15.63 -14.18 16.93
N VAL A 87 -16.57 -13.50 17.58
CA VAL A 87 -16.60 -12.03 17.68
C VAL A 87 -16.57 -11.66 19.14
N ALA A 88 -15.54 -10.94 19.56
CA ALA A 88 -15.45 -10.32 20.87
C ALA A 88 -15.87 -8.84 20.78
N TYR A 89 -16.44 -8.31 21.84
CA TYR A 89 -16.82 -6.91 21.97
C TYR A 89 -17.00 -6.52 23.43
N ALA A 90 -16.86 -5.25 23.76
CA ALA A 90 -17.04 -4.77 25.12
C ALA A 90 -18.46 -4.24 25.36
N VAL A 91 -18.93 -4.43 26.57
CA VAL A 91 -20.20 -3.90 27.07
C VAL A 91 -19.96 -3.16 28.38
N GLY A 92 -20.42 -1.91 28.46
CA GLY A 92 -20.00 -0.97 29.50
C GLY A 92 -18.58 -0.45 29.21
N GLY A 93 -18.00 0.29 30.11
CA GLY A 93 -16.73 0.97 29.91
C GLY A 93 -16.82 2.09 28.89
N GLY A 94 -15.66 2.56 28.46
CA GLY A 94 -15.55 3.73 27.60
C GLY A 94 -15.91 5.01 28.35
N GLY A 95 -15.23 6.04 28.07
CA GLY A 95 -15.34 7.32 28.74
C GLY A 95 -13.94 7.82 29.08
N MET A 96 -13.86 9.10 29.39
CA MET A 96 -12.58 9.80 29.50
C MET A 96 -11.95 9.75 30.90
N SER A 97 -12.50 8.95 31.83
CA SER A 97 -12.07 8.96 33.23
C SER A 97 -11.60 7.62 33.80
N GLY A 98 -11.69 6.51 33.04
CA GLY A 98 -11.29 5.17 33.54
C GLY A 98 -12.20 4.61 34.65
N GLY A 99 -11.83 3.48 35.20
CA GLY A 99 -12.47 2.89 36.39
C GLY A 99 -13.89 2.39 36.22
N HIS A 100 -14.28 2.00 35.03
CA HIS A 100 -15.66 1.69 34.69
C HIS A 100 -15.98 0.20 34.83
N ALA A 101 -17.24 -0.09 35.13
CA ALA A 101 -17.75 -1.45 35.11
C ALA A 101 -17.97 -1.91 33.67
N SER A 102 -17.07 -2.69 33.13
CA SER A 102 -17.11 -3.18 31.75
C SER A 102 -16.85 -4.69 31.67
N ASN A 103 -17.31 -5.29 30.59
CA ASN A 103 -17.14 -6.72 30.32
C ASN A 103 -16.84 -6.95 28.86
N VAL A 104 -15.89 -7.83 28.58
CA VAL A 104 -15.70 -8.41 27.25
C VAL A 104 -16.59 -9.64 27.10
N LYS A 105 -17.46 -9.61 26.11
CA LYS A 105 -18.31 -10.72 25.68
C LYS A 105 -17.83 -11.32 24.39
N ILE A 106 -18.11 -12.62 24.21
CA ILE A 106 -17.86 -13.34 22.96
C ILE A 106 -19.16 -13.98 22.47
N MET A 107 -19.33 -13.96 21.16
CA MET A 107 -20.33 -14.73 20.43
C MET A 107 -19.66 -15.42 19.24
N TRP A 108 -20.34 -16.40 18.63
CA TRP A 108 -19.85 -17.03 17.41
C TRP A 108 -20.99 -17.27 16.41
N THR A 109 -20.62 -17.32 15.12
CA THR A 109 -21.50 -17.66 14.00
C THR A 109 -20.76 -18.49 12.96
N LYS A 110 -21.48 -19.16 12.05
CA LYS A 110 -20.88 -19.88 10.91
C LYS A 110 -20.62 -19.01 9.69
N THR A 111 -21.32 -17.88 9.59
CA THR A 111 -21.22 -16.95 8.46
C THR A 111 -21.35 -15.52 8.97
N LEU A 112 -20.76 -14.58 8.24
CA LEU A 112 -20.93 -13.14 8.47
C LEU A 112 -21.91 -12.49 7.47
N ASP A 113 -22.44 -13.26 6.50
CA ASP A 113 -23.42 -12.78 5.54
C ASP A 113 -24.81 -12.69 6.19
N PRO A 114 -25.36 -11.47 6.38
CA PRO A 114 -26.69 -11.30 6.99
C PRO A 114 -27.85 -11.91 6.17
N LYS A 115 -27.60 -12.24 4.91
CA LYS A 115 -28.58 -12.88 4.02
C LYS A 115 -28.56 -14.41 4.07
N SER A 116 -27.54 -14.99 4.71
CA SER A 116 -27.42 -16.43 4.84
C SER A 116 -28.41 -17.00 5.87
N PRO A 117 -29.04 -18.16 5.61
CA PRO A 117 -29.87 -18.84 6.61
C PRO A 117 -29.08 -19.28 7.85
N ASP A 118 -27.77 -19.43 7.75
CA ASP A 118 -26.88 -19.79 8.85
C ASP A 118 -26.38 -18.57 9.65
N PHE A 119 -26.85 -17.35 9.31
CA PHE A 119 -26.54 -16.11 10.04
C PHE A 119 -27.25 -16.10 11.39
N LYS A 120 -26.63 -16.82 12.34
CA LYS A 120 -27.13 -16.95 13.70
C LYS A 120 -25.98 -16.89 14.69
N PHE A 121 -26.00 -15.88 15.53
CA PHE A 121 -25.02 -15.73 16.60
C PHE A 121 -25.40 -16.55 17.82
N ASN A 122 -24.42 -17.23 18.39
CA ASN A 122 -24.53 -18.03 19.61
C ASN A 122 -23.67 -17.37 20.69
N ASP A 123 -24.27 -17.09 21.84
CA ASP A 123 -23.58 -16.44 22.96
C ASP A 123 -22.61 -17.43 23.63
N VAL A 124 -21.38 -16.96 23.86
CA VAL A 124 -20.37 -17.67 24.68
C VAL A 124 -20.40 -17.17 26.11
N GLY A 125 -20.72 -15.88 26.28
CA GLY A 125 -20.77 -15.19 27.56
C GLY A 125 -19.59 -14.25 27.81
N VAL A 126 -19.44 -13.83 29.04
CA VAL A 126 -18.37 -12.94 29.52
C VAL A 126 -17.08 -13.72 29.71
N VAL A 127 -15.98 -13.20 29.16
CA VAL A 127 -14.63 -13.80 29.27
C VAL A 127 -13.64 -12.95 30.05
N ALA A 128 -13.89 -11.66 30.16
CA ALA A 128 -13.12 -10.73 30.99
C ALA A 128 -14.05 -9.66 31.58
N SER A 129 -13.69 -9.11 32.73
CA SER A 129 -14.44 -8.06 33.41
C SER A 129 -13.46 -7.08 34.05
N SER A 130 -13.89 -5.83 34.23
CA SER A 130 -13.22 -4.87 35.12
C SER A 130 -13.19 -5.43 36.54
N ASP A 131 -12.08 -5.25 37.23
CA ASP A 131 -11.93 -5.75 38.60
C ASP A 131 -12.12 -4.68 39.67
N GLY A 132 -12.18 -3.40 39.27
CA GLY A 132 -12.31 -2.27 40.17
C GLY A 132 -11.11 -2.01 41.07
N VAL A 133 -10.01 -2.75 40.86
CA VAL A 133 -8.80 -2.66 41.71
C VAL A 133 -7.72 -1.83 41.04
N GLU A 134 -7.49 -2.01 39.74
CA GLU A 134 -6.46 -1.36 38.97
C GLU A 134 -7.01 -0.34 37.96
N ASP A 135 -8.23 0.15 38.18
CA ASP A 135 -8.91 1.11 37.34
C ASP A 135 -8.86 0.75 35.85
N CYS A 136 -9.06 -0.54 35.57
CA CYS A 136 -8.88 -1.14 34.25
C CYS A 136 -10.21 -1.49 33.64
N ASP A 137 -10.60 -0.82 32.57
CA ASP A 137 -11.72 -1.23 31.76
C ASP A 137 -11.42 -2.54 31.01
N ALA A 138 -12.35 -3.47 31.03
CA ALA A 138 -12.34 -4.65 30.16
C ALA A 138 -12.99 -4.27 28.81
N ILE A 139 -12.20 -3.64 27.96
CA ILE A 139 -12.61 -3.04 26.67
C ILE A 139 -11.57 -3.40 25.60
N ASP A 140 -11.85 -3.13 24.33
CA ASP A 140 -10.96 -3.28 23.19
C ASP A 140 -10.34 -4.68 23.08
N PRO A 141 -11.16 -5.75 23.03
CA PRO A 141 -10.65 -7.10 22.92
C PRO A 141 -10.05 -7.36 21.54
N ALA A 142 -8.92 -8.09 21.49
CA ALA A 142 -8.38 -8.62 20.24
C ALA A 142 -7.89 -10.05 20.42
N PHE A 143 -8.08 -10.87 19.37
CA PHE A 143 -7.74 -12.28 19.37
C PHE A 143 -6.35 -12.54 18.80
N LEU A 144 -5.66 -13.57 19.34
CA LEU A 144 -4.53 -14.22 18.69
C LEU A 144 -4.68 -15.74 18.80
N TYR A 145 -4.73 -16.42 17.66
CA TYR A 145 -4.61 -17.87 17.62
C TYR A 145 -3.23 -18.28 17.13
N VAL A 146 -2.48 -18.97 17.97
CA VAL A 146 -1.12 -19.39 17.66
C VAL A 146 -0.76 -20.69 18.35
N LYS A 147 -0.13 -21.63 17.63
CA LYS A 147 0.35 -22.92 18.17
C LYS A 147 -0.72 -23.75 18.90
N GLY A 148 -1.98 -23.63 18.48
CA GLY A 148 -3.10 -24.34 19.09
C GLY A 148 -3.74 -23.65 20.29
N HIS A 149 -3.25 -22.49 20.69
CA HIS A 149 -3.74 -21.68 21.80
C HIS A 149 -4.48 -20.44 21.27
N LEU A 150 -5.57 -20.07 21.91
CA LEU A 150 -6.32 -18.85 21.64
C LEU A 150 -6.13 -17.88 22.81
N TYR A 151 -5.59 -16.71 22.50
CA TYR A 151 -5.40 -15.63 23.46
C TYR A 151 -6.32 -14.46 23.12
N LEU A 152 -6.64 -13.68 24.15
CA LEU A 152 -7.37 -12.42 24.04
C LEU A 152 -6.61 -11.35 24.81
N SER A 153 -6.26 -10.24 24.15
CA SER A 153 -5.83 -9.01 24.81
C SER A 153 -7.03 -8.09 25.03
N TYR A 154 -6.98 -7.25 26.05
CA TYR A 154 -7.99 -6.23 26.33
C TYR A 154 -7.45 -5.19 27.31
N GLY A 155 -8.08 -4.03 27.40
CA GLY A 155 -7.74 -2.98 28.35
C GLY A 155 -7.72 -1.60 27.71
N THR A 156 -7.35 -0.59 28.50
CA THR A 156 -7.31 0.82 28.09
C THR A 156 -6.12 1.54 28.70
N TYR A 157 -5.79 2.72 28.18
CA TYR A 157 -4.71 3.57 28.69
C TYR A 157 -4.99 4.15 30.10
N PHE A 158 -6.21 3.99 30.64
CA PHE A 158 -6.51 4.33 32.04
C PHE A 158 -6.07 3.27 33.04
N GLY A 159 -5.59 2.13 32.59
CA GLY A 159 -5.13 1.03 33.43
C GLY A 159 -4.07 0.20 32.72
N ASN A 160 -4.27 -1.10 32.70
CA ASN A 160 -3.36 -2.05 32.08
C ASN A 160 -3.97 -2.75 30.88
N ILE A 161 -3.17 -3.00 29.86
CA ILE A 161 -3.48 -4.02 28.86
C ILE A 161 -3.19 -5.38 29.47
N ARG A 162 -4.17 -6.30 29.33
CA ARG A 162 -4.13 -7.64 29.90
C ARG A 162 -4.30 -8.70 28.83
N ILE A 163 -3.73 -9.87 29.07
CA ILE A 163 -3.90 -11.06 28.23
C ILE A 163 -4.51 -12.17 29.07
N VAL A 164 -5.49 -12.87 28.49
CA VAL A 164 -6.09 -14.11 29.00
C VAL A 164 -6.04 -15.18 27.92
N GLU A 165 -6.12 -16.44 28.35
CA GLU A 165 -6.21 -17.58 27.44
C GLU A 165 -7.63 -18.13 27.40
N LEU A 166 -8.10 -18.44 26.20
CA LEU A 166 -9.41 -18.99 25.89
C LEU A 166 -9.28 -20.40 25.33
N ASP A 167 -10.29 -21.22 25.53
CA ASP A 167 -10.42 -22.52 24.86
C ASP A 167 -10.80 -22.27 23.37
N PRO A 168 -9.98 -22.67 22.42
CA PRO A 168 -10.22 -22.39 20.99
C PRO A 168 -11.47 -23.11 20.44
N LYS A 169 -11.96 -24.15 21.10
CA LYS A 169 -13.16 -24.85 20.66
C LYS A 169 -14.46 -24.20 21.14
N THR A 170 -14.42 -23.56 22.29
CA THR A 170 -15.62 -22.98 22.92
C THR A 170 -15.62 -21.46 22.96
N GLY A 171 -14.46 -20.81 22.81
CA GLY A 171 -14.28 -19.37 23.00
C GLY A 171 -14.34 -18.93 24.46
N LYS A 172 -14.55 -19.87 25.42
CA LYS A 172 -14.64 -19.54 26.85
C LYS A 172 -13.24 -19.38 27.45
N ARG A 173 -13.15 -18.54 28.47
CA ARG A 173 -11.93 -18.42 29.25
C ARG A 173 -11.58 -19.75 29.91
N ILE A 174 -10.30 -20.14 29.87
CA ILE A 174 -9.81 -21.34 30.54
C ILE A 174 -9.96 -21.18 32.06
N ALA A 175 -10.52 -22.18 32.71
CA ALA A 175 -10.73 -22.16 34.16
C ALA A 175 -9.41 -21.94 34.90
N GLY A 176 -9.40 -21.01 35.85
CA GLY A 176 -8.20 -20.66 36.62
C GLY A 176 -7.16 -19.80 35.90
N ASN A 177 -7.33 -19.53 34.60
CA ASN A 177 -6.44 -18.60 33.89
C ASN A 177 -6.63 -17.17 34.42
N LYS A 178 -5.56 -16.54 34.93
CA LYS A 178 -5.58 -15.19 35.47
C LYS A 178 -5.11 -14.20 34.41
N PRO A 179 -5.69 -12.97 34.37
CA PRO A 179 -5.18 -11.90 33.50
C PRO A 179 -3.74 -11.56 33.84
N VAL A 180 -2.94 -11.32 32.81
CA VAL A 180 -1.55 -10.89 32.96
C VAL A 180 -1.41 -9.50 32.38
N ASN A 181 -0.93 -8.54 33.18
CA ASN A 181 -0.63 -7.18 32.74
C ASN A 181 0.60 -7.19 31.81
N VAL A 182 0.50 -6.59 30.63
CA VAL A 182 1.56 -6.62 29.60
C VAL A 182 1.96 -5.25 29.07
N ALA A 183 1.11 -4.25 29.20
CA ALA A 183 1.38 -2.88 28.75
C ALA A 183 0.57 -1.85 29.54
N ILE A 184 0.96 -0.59 29.45
CA ILE A 184 0.25 0.61 29.93
C ILE A 184 0.30 1.68 28.85
N ASP A 185 -0.48 2.75 29.02
CA ASP A 185 -0.44 3.95 28.16
C ASP A 185 -0.76 3.66 26.69
N MET A 186 -1.65 2.69 26.47
CA MET A 186 -2.21 2.34 25.17
C MET A 186 -3.55 1.63 25.33
N GLU A 187 -4.28 1.53 24.22
CA GLU A 187 -5.54 0.78 24.12
C GLU A 187 -5.65 0.12 22.75
N ALA A 188 -6.79 -0.48 22.40
CA ALA A 188 -7.07 -1.06 21.09
C ALA A 188 -5.89 -1.91 20.58
N THR A 189 -5.48 -2.87 21.43
CA THR A 189 -4.31 -3.69 21.14
C THR A 189 -4.66 -4.84 20.20
N ASP A 190 -3.72 -5.22 19.34
CA ASP A 190 -3.74 -6.45 18.56
C ASP A 190 -2.40 -7.20 18.73
N MET A 191 -2.42 -8.49 18.49
CA MET A 191 -1.28 -9.37 18.70
C MET A 191 -0.90 -10.11 17.42
N MET A 192 0.40 -10.23 17.17
CA MET A 192 0.94 -11.05 16.08
C MET A 192 2.02 -12.00 16.59
N TYR A 193 2.22 -13.12 15.88
CA TYR A 193 3.36 -14.01 16.10
C TYR A 193 4.15 -14.21 14.82
N ARG A 194 5.46 -13.92 14.88
CA ARG A 194 6.37 -14.08 13.73
C ARG A 194 7.79 -14.41 14.21
N ASP A 195 8.42 -15.38 13.58
CA ASP A 195 9.84 -15.73 13.78
C ASP A 195 10.24 -15.94 15.26
N GLY A 196 9.32 -16.57 16.02
CA GLY A 196 9.53 -16.86 17.44
C GLY A 196 9.29 -15.69 18.38
N TRP A 197 8.76 -14.56 17.89
CA TRP A 197 8.38 -13.40 18.68
C TRP A 197 6.87 -13.19 18.68
N TYR A 198 6.34 -12.84 19.84
CA TYR A 198 5.03 -12.21 19.99
C TYR A 198 5.19 -10.71 19.89
N TYR A 199 4.37 -10.07 19.10
CA TYR A 199 4.28 -8.62 18.96
C TYR A 199 2.95 -8.17 19.53
N LEU A 200 2.98 -7.16 20.40
CA LEU A 200 1.80 -6.48 20.91
C LEU A 200 1.80 -5.07 20.32
N LEU A 201 0.84 -4.81 19.44
CA LEU A 201 0.58 -3.49 18.90
C LEU A 201 -0.49 -2.83 19.74
N GLY A 202 -0.43 -1.53 19.93
CA GLY A 202 -1.43 -0.79 20.66
C GLY A 202 -1.52 0.64 20.17
N THR A 203 -2.70 1.23 20.35
CA THR A 203 -2.96 2.62 20.03
C THR A 203 -2.62 3.48 21.22
N HIS A 204 -1.67 4.40 21.05
CA HIS A 204 -1.21 5.36 22.05
C HIS A 204 -1.72 6.74 21.70
N GLY A 205 -2.00 7.57 22.70
CA GLY A 205 -2.50 8.94 22.55
C GLY A 205 -3.96 9.07 22.96
N THR A 206 -4.66 10.08 22.44
CA THR A 206 -6.02 10.42 22.86
C THR A 206 -7.05 10.03 21.81
N CYS A 207 -8.09 9.27 22.25
CA CYS A 207 -9.26 8.91 21.47
C CYS A 207 -10.23 10.09 21.29
N CYS A 208 -11.08 9.96 20.29
CA CYS A 208 -12.39 10.59 20.23
C CYS A 208 -12.37 12.12 20.18
N ASP A 209 -11.26 12.72 19.73
CA ASP A 209 -11.06 14.17 19.61
C ASP A 209 -10.92 14.63 18.13
N GLY A 210 -11.37 13.79 17.21
CA GLY A 210 -11.38 14.08 15.78
C GLY A 210 -10.00 14.48 15.27
N ALA A 211 -9.90 15.66 14.66
CA ALA A 211 -8.64 16.17 14.11
C ALA A 211 -7.58 16.55 15.16
N ASN A 212 -7.94 16.62 16.43
CA ASN A 212 -7.01 16.86 17.54
C ASN A 212 -6.50 15.55 18.16
N SER A 213 -7.02 14.40 17.74
CA SER A 213 -6.56 13.10 18.24
C SER A 213 -5.06 12.95 18.00
N SER A 214 -4.36 12.53 19.03
CA SER A 214 -2.93 12.22 18.99
C SER A 214 -2.66 10.72 18.80
N TYR A 215 -3.66 9.95 18.42
CA TYR A 215 -3.53 8.53 18.17
C TYR A 215 -2.39 8.20 17.23
N ASN A 216 -1.63 7.20 17.61
CA ASN A 216 -0.58 6.57 16.83
C ASN A 216 -0.45 5.10 17.25
N ILE A 217 -0.02 4.22 16.35
CA ILE A 217 0.14 2.80 16.64
C ILE A 217 1.58 2.51 17.00
N ARG A 218 1.80 1.88 18.15
CA ARG A 218 3.11 1.48 18.66
C ARG A 218 3.18 -0.03 18.87
N VAL A 219 4.39 -0.58 18.97
CA VAL A 219 4.64 -2.00 19.12
C VAL A 219 5.76 -2.30 20.12
N GLY A 220 5.56 -3.36 20.89
CA GLY A 220 6.61 -4.07 21.62
C GLY A 220 6.61 -5.55 21.26
N ARG A 221 7.71 -6.26 21.55
CA ARG A 221 7.80 -7.70 21.30
C ARG A 221 8.34 -8.47 22.48
N SER A 222 7.98 -9.75 22.57
CA SER A 222 8.42 -10.69 23.61
C SER A 222 8.62 -12.08 23.06
N ARG A 223 9.44 -12.89 23.73
CA ARG A 223 9.52 -14.36 23.47
C ARG A 223 8.40 -15.13 24.14
N SER A 224 7.71 -14.54 25.09
CA SER A 224 6.56 -15.12 25.80
C SER A 224 5.31 -14.30 25.54
N ILE A 225 4.15 -14.97 25.39
CA ILE A 225 2.84 -14.29 25.26
C ILE A 225 2.51 -13.41 26.46
N THR A 226 2.99 -13.76 27.64
CA THR A 226 2.78 -13.01 28.88
C THR A 226 3.85 -11.95 29.14
N GLY A 227 4.71 -11.66 28.16
CA GLY A 227 5.76 -10.66 28.27
C GLY A 227 7.03 -11.15 28.98
N PRO A 228 7.92 -10.22 29.38
CA PRO A 228 7.79 -8.78 29.17
C PRO A 228 7.90 -8.39 27.68
N TYR A 229 7.02 -7.52 27.24
CA TYR A 229 7.12 -6.89 25.92
C TYR A 229 8.03 -5.66 26.04
N VAL A 230 8.98 -5.55 25.12
CA VAL A 230 9.92 -4.42 25.06
C VAL A 230 9.92 -3.83 23.64
N ASP A 231 10.18 -2.54 23.55
CA ASP A 231 10.39 -1.87 22.27
C ASP A 231 11.81 -2.08 21.71
N ASN A 232 12.14 -1.41 20.61
CA ASN A 232 13.45 -1.50 19.95
C ASN A 232 14.58 -0.83 20.75
N MET A 233 14.27 -0.06 21.79
CA MET A 233 15.23 0.54 22.72
C MET A 233 15.38 -0.30 24.00
N GLY A 234 14.62 -1.39 24.12
CA GLY A 234 14.58 -2.25 25.31
C GLY A 234 13.71 -1.70 26.44
N ILE A 235 12.88 -0.68 26.18
CA ILE A 235 11.98 -0.11 27.20
C ILE A 235 10.74 -1.01 27.28
N PRO A 236 10.38 -1.53 28.47
CA PRO A 236 9.18 -2.33 28.65
C PRO A 236 7.88 -1.54 28.35
N LEU A 237 6.90 -2.18 27.72
CA LEU A 237 5.58 -1.60 27.53
C LEU A 237 4.86 -1.30 28.85
N LEU A 238 5.15 -2.04 29.90
CA LEU A 238 4.71 -1.74 31.28
C LEU A 238 5.37 -0.49 31.89
N LYS A 239 6.25 0.18 31.15
CA LYS A 239 6.89 1.45 31.51
C LYS A 239 6.69 2.53 30.44
N GLY A 240 5.66 2.38 29.59
CA GLY A 240 5.35 3.34 28.53
C GLY A 240 6.28 3.26 27.32
N GLY A 241 7.03 2.14 27.13
CA GLY A 241 7.76 1.88 25.89
C GLY A 241 6.83 1.66 24.70
N GLY A 242 7.41 1.61 23.50
CA GLY A 242 6.66 1.31 22.27
C GLY A 242 7.30 1.96 21.05
N LYS A 243 7.70 1.13 20.07
CA LYS A 243 8.23 1.60 18.79
C LYS A 243 7.08 2.05 17.90
N LEU A 244 7.16 3.24 17.33
CA LEU A 244 6.18 3.77 16.39
C LEU A 244 6.08 2.88 15.13
N VAL A 245 4.86 2.55 14.73
CA VAL A 245 4.51 1.78 13.52
C VAL A 245 3.76 2.66 12.52
N VAL A 246 2.76 3.41 13.00
CA VAL A 246 1.92 4.29 12.18
C VAL A 246 1.63 5.56 12.94
N ASP A 247 1.61 6.67 12.22
CA ASP A 247 1.27 8.00 12.70
C ASP A 247 0.31 8.69 11.73
N GLY A 248 -0.36 9.74 12.20
CA GLY A 248 -1.16 10.62 11.37
C GLY A 248 -0.30 11.39 10.37
N ARG A 249 -0.85 11.69 9.19
CA ARG A 249 -0.12 12.45 8.18
C ARG A 249 -1.04 13.21 7.22
N GLY A 250 -0.52 14.32 6.72
CA GLY A 250 -1.23 15.12 5.73
C GLY A 250 -2.57 15.60 6.27
N ARG A 251 -3.66 15.02 5.77
CA ARG A 251 -5.02 15.42 6.11
C ARG A 251 -5.82 14.31 6.82
N VAL A 252 -5.13 13.24 7.29
CA VAL A 252 -5.71 12.15 8.09
C VAL A 252 -5.01 12.08 9.45
N PHE A 253 -5.80 12.03 10.52
CA PHE A 253 -5.34 12.18 11.88
C PHE A 253 -5.80 11.02 12.75
N GLY A 254 -4.98 10.68 13.75
CA GLY A 254 -5.32 9.74 14.78
C GLY A 254 -5.50 8.30 14.28
N PRO A 255 -4.48 7.65 13.67
CA PRO A 255 -4.59 6.24 13.30
C PRO A 255 -4.62 5.33 14.53
N GLY A 256 -5.62 4.45 14.60
CA GLY A 256 -5.81 3.52 15.70
C GLY A 256 -6.54 2.24 15.31
N HIS A 257 -6.68 1.31 16.25
CA HIS A 257 -7.35 0.02 16.07
C HIS A 257 -6.73 -0.82 14.94
N PHE A 258 -5.51 -1.28 15.18
CA PHE A 258 -4.79 -2.16 14.24
C PHE A 258 -5.46 -3.53 14.14
N GLY A 259 -5.61 -4.05 12.91
CA GLY A 259 -6.03 -5.42 12.64
C GLY A 259 -5.18 -6.03 11.53
N LEU A 260 -4.56 -7.19 11.76
CA LEU A 260 -3.71 -7.86 10.76
C LEU A 260 -4.56 -8.51 9.66
N LEU A 261 -4.22 -8.22 8.39
CA LEU A 261 -4.77 -8.88 7.20
C LEU A 261 -3.64 -9.56 6.43
N ASP A 262 -3.43 -10.85 6.71
CA ASP A 262 -2.46 -11.67 5.99
C ASP A 262 -3.11 -12.25 4.73
N LEU A 263 -2.61 -11.85 3.56
CA LEU A 263 -3.09 -12.29 2.25
C LEU A 263 -2.28 -13.46 1.68
N GLY A 264 -1.31 -13.97 2.44
CA GLY A 264 -0.40 -15.03 1.99
C GLY A 264 0.67 -14.53 1.02
N ASP A 265 1.54 -15.44 0.59
CA ASP A 265 2.60 -15.20 -0.40
C ASP A 265 3.52 -13.99 -0.07
N GLY A 266 3.71 -13.68 1.21
CA GLY A 266 4.52 -12.55 1.64
C GLY A 266 3.82 -11.18 1.52
N VAL A 267 2.52 -11.15 1.26
CA VAL A 267 1.70 -9.94 1.27
C VAL A 267 0.97 -9.84 2.61
N GLN A 268 1.39 -8.94 3.46
CA GLN A 268 0.68 -8.59 4.68
C GLN A 268 0.18 -7.15 4.61
N LYS A 269 -1.05 -6.96 5.05
CA LYS A 269 -1.67 -5.65 5.23
C LYS A 269 -2.21 -5.52 6.64
N PHE A 270 -2.55 -4.32 7.01
CA PHE A 270 -3.28 -4.05 8.25
C PHE A 270 -4.41 -3.08 7.98
N SER A 271 -5.50 -3.29 8.70
CA SER A 271 -6.60 -2.34 8.80
C SER A 271 -6.43 -1.46 10.03
N MET A 272 -6.97 -0.26 9.97
CA MET A 272 -7.08 0.69 11.06
C MET A 272 -8.17 1.70 10.74
N HIS A 273 -8.55 2.53 11.68
CA HIS A 273 -9.25 3.77 11.36
C HIS A 273 -8.32 4.98 11.50
N TYR A 274 -8.68 6.06 10.84
CA TYR A 274 -8.31 7.40 11.26
C TYR A 274 -9.45 8.00 12.06
N GLU A 275 -9.15 8.69 13.15
CA GLU A 275 -10.14 9.47 13.91
C GLU A 275 -10.78 10.55 13.04
N ALA A 276 -10.01 11.17 12.17
CA ALA A 276 -10.51 12.19 11.26
C ALA A 276 -9.83 12.15 9.89
N ASP A 277 -10.63 12.10 8.83
CA ASP A 277 -10.22 12.40 7.45
C ASP A 277 -10.78 13.76 7.03
N MET A 278 -9.90 14.75 6.90
CA MET A 278 -10.29 16.13 6.58
C MET A 278 -10.84 16.29 5.15
N ASP A 279 -10.59 15.34 4.27
CA ASP A 279 -11.18 15.31 2.93
C ASP A 279 -12.57 14.65 2.92
N ARG A 280 -12.98 14.05 4.05
CA ARG A 280 -14.28 13.41 4.29
C ARG A 280 -15.04 14.02 5.48
N SER A 281 -15.01 15.34 5.57
CA SER A 281 -15.70 16.12 6.62
C SER A 281 -15.26 15.78 8.04
N ALA A 282 -13.98 15.47 8.22
CA ALA A 282 -13.38 15.05 9.50
C ALA A 282 -14.06 13.83 10.14
N ARG A 283 -14.65 12.94 9.32
CA ARG A 283 -15.24 11.69 9.80
C ARG A 283 -14.18 10.63 10.02
N SER A 284 -14.45 9.73 10.93
CA SER A 284 -13.65 8.53 11.13
C SER A 284 -13.81 7.57 9.95
N VAL A 285 -12.70 7.05 9.43
CA VAL A 285 -12.67 6.24 8.21
C VAL A 285 -11.74 5.04 8.34
N LEU A 286 -12.16 3.92 7.76
CA LEU A 286 -11.31 2.74 7.58
C LEU A 286 -10.16 3.06 6.60
N ASP A 287 -8.97 2.55 6.90
CA ASP A 287 -7.86 2.45 5.95
C ASP A 287 -7.22 1.06 5.99
N ILE A 288 -6.66 0.63 4.86
CA ILE A 288 -5.96 -0.66 4.73
C ILE A 288 -4.64 -0.41 4.02
N ARG A 289 -3.54 -0.73 4.69
CA ARG A 289 -2.18 -0.40 4.23
C ARG A 289 -1.26 -1.61 4.27
N PRO A 290 -0.17 -1.63 3.48
CA PRO A 290 0.86 -2.67 3.58
C PRO A 290 1.53 -2.69 4.96
N LEU A 291 1.76 -3.88 5.49
CA LEU A 291 2.60 -4.12 6.65
C LEU A 291 3.96 -4.64 6.18
N LEU A 292 4.99 -3.86 6.45
CA LEU A 292 6.37 -4.18 6.09
C LEU A 292 7.15 -4.63 7.32
N TRP A 293 8.28 -5.30 7.09
CA TRP A 293 9.17 -5.74 8.14
C TRP A 293 10.58 -5.21 7.92
N LYS A 294 11.10 -4.50 8.89
CA LYS A 294 12.46 -3.99 8.88
C LYS A 294 13.18 -4.33 10.19
N ASP A 295 14.33 -4.99 10.09
CA ASP A 295 15.14 -5.39 11.25
C ASP A 295 14.35 -6.18 12.31
N GLY A 296 13.39 -7.01 11.84
CA GLY A 296 12.51 -7.80 12.70
C GLY A 296 11.44 -6.98 13.43
N TRP A 297 11.08 -5.80 12.93
CA TRP A 297 10.02 -4.95 13.44
C TRP A 297 8.98 -4.63 12.37
N PRO A 298 7.69 -4.61 12.71
CA PRO A 298 6.65 -4.17 11.78
C PRO A 298 6.76 -2.66 11.54
N VAL A 299 6.48 -2.25 10.31
CA VAL A 299 6.45 -0.86 9.86
C VAL A 299 5.24 -0.67 8.97
N GLY A 300 4.46 0.37 9.21
CA GLY A 300 3.35 0.74 8.33
C GLY A 300 3.88 1.24 6.98
N GLY A 301 3.54 0.53 5.92
CA GLY A 301 3.82 0.93 4.55
C GLY A 301 2.76 1.88 4.00
N ASP A 302 2.94 2.31 2.76
CA ASP A 302 2.00 3.12 2.01
C ASP A 302 1.45 2.35 0.81
N ASN A 303 0.17 2.53 0.53
CA ASN A 303 -0.40 2.00 -0.69
C ASN A 303 0.28 2.64 -1.91
N PHE A 304 0.35 1.90 -3.02
CA PHE A 304 1.05 2.31 -4.22
C PHE A 304 0.56 3.67 -4.73
N GLN A 305 1.49 4.56 -5.00
CA GLN A 305 1.18 5.92 -5.49
C GLN A 305 1.22 5.96 -7.02
N SER A 306 0.28 6.71 -7.62
CA SER A 306 0.32 7.00 -9.05
C SER A 306 1.56 7.81 -9.42
N GLY A 307 2.05 7.64 -10.64
CA GLY A 307 3.22 8.37 -11.12
C GLY A 307 3.90 7.70 -12.29
N THR A 308 5.01 8.29 -12.71
CA THR A 308 5.90 7.69 -13.71
C THR A 308 7.07 7.02 -13.01
N TYR A 309 7.37 5.79 -13.42
CA TYR A 309 8.37 4.94 -12.81
C TYR A 309 9.19 4.18 -13.84
N GLU A 310 10.39 3.82 -13.45
CA GLU A 310 11.13 2.66 -13.90
C GLU A 310 10.62 1.45 -13.12
N ILE A 311 10.37 0.31 -13.80
CA ILE A 311 9.97 -0.96 -13.19
C ILE A 311 11.15 -1.91 -13.30
N GLU A 312 11.84 -2.15 -12.20
CA GLU A 312 13.09 -2.90 -12.14
C GLU A 312 12.89 -4.29 -11.53
N SER A 313 13.43 -5.33 -12.17
CA SER A 313 13.44 -6.67 -11.60
C SER A 313 14.42 -6.74 -10.42
N GLU A 314 13.95 -7.20 -9.25
CA GLU A 314 14.81 -7.47 -8.08
C GLU A 314 15.93 -8.46 -8.42
N ARG A 315 15.65 -9.43 -9.29
CA ARG A 315 16.59 -10.47 -9.65
C ARG A 315 17.80 -9.97 -10.44
N SER A 316 17.58 -9.07 -11.42
CA SER A 316 18.63 -8.67 -12.37
C SER A 316 19.02 -7.21 -12.25
N GLY A 317 18.20 -6.39 -11.63
CA GLY A 317 18.35 -4.93 -11.69
C GLY A 317 18.04 -4.33 -13.07
N TRP A 318 17.46 -5.13 -13.98
CA TRP A 318 17.08 -4.66 -15.31
C TRP A 318 15.66 -4.08 -15.31
N ALA A 319 15.48 -3.03 -16.08
CA ALA A 319 14.22 -2.35 -16.24
C ALA A 319 13.33 -3.00 -17.30
N LEU A 320 12.03 -2.99 -17.03
CA LEU A 320 11.00 -3.39 -18.00
C LEU A 320 10.96 -2.37 -19.13
N GLU A 321 10.98 -2.82 -20.38
CA GLU A 321 10.94 -1.95 -21.56
C GLU A 321 10.10 -2.53 -22.70
N LEU A 322 9.78 -1.70 -23.69
CA LEU A 322 9.25 -2.21 -24.94
C LEU A 322 10.34 -2.94 -25.73
N ALA A 323 10.01 -4.13 -26.24
CA ALA A 323 10.84 -4.88 -27.15
C ALA A 323 10.90 -4.20 -28.54
N VAL A 324 11.66 -3.14 -28.64
CA VAL A 324 11.89 -2.39 -29.89
C VAL A 324 13.38 -2.36 -30.18
N ASP A 325 13.76 -2.83 -31.35
CA ASP A 325 15.17 -2.99 -31.75
C ASP A 325 15.98 -1.71 -31.69
N PHE A 326 15.35 -0.56 -31.87
CA PHE A 326 16.03 0.73 -31.77
C PHE A 326 15.04 1.90 -31.81
N VAL A 327 14.87 2.59 -30.71
CA VAL A 327 14.26 3.93 -30.71
C VAL A 327 15.37 4.94 -30.88
N ARG A 328 15.55 5.43 -32.09
CA ARG A 328 16.50 6.49 -32.35
C ARG A 328 15.97 7.79 -31.73
N ILE A 329 16.50 8.13 -30.57
CA ILE A 329 16.34 9.49 -30.04
C ILE A 329 17.17 10.38 -30.97
N GLU A 330 16.50 11.07 -31.90
CA GLU A 330 17.14 12.14 -32.66
C GLU A 330 17.35 13.30 -31.70
N THR A 331 18.46 13.28 -30.96
CA THR A 331 18.94 14.51 -30.36
C THR A 331 19.14 15.49 -31.53
N MET A 332 18.30 16.49 -31.64
CA MET A 332 18.54 17.61 -32.52
C MET A 332 19.81 18.33 -32.03
N ARG A 333 20.96 17.80 -32.37
CA ARG A 333 22.12 18.65 -32.52
C ARG A 333 21.75 19.57 -33.68
N ARG A 334 21.32 20.78 -33.38
CA ARG A 334 21.34 21.85 -34.36
C ARG A 334 22.76 21.90 -34.88
N ARG A 335 23.02 21.22 -36.01
CA ARG A 335 24.23 21.45 -36.79
C ARG A 335 24.17 22.87 -37.26
N GLY A 336 25.16 23.62 -36.88
CA GLY A 336 25.45 24.86 -37.61
C GLY A 336 25.51 24.54 -39.10
N PRO A 337 25.12 25.49 -40.01
CA PRO A 337 25.16 25.25 -41.43
C PRO A 337 26.59 24.85 -41.84
N GLY A 338 26.79 23.65 -42.37
CA GLY A 338 28.02 23.22 -42.99
C GLY A 338 28.78 22.01 -42.44
N GLY A 339 28.23 21.24 -41.46
CA GLY A 339 28.90 20.01 -41.01
C GLY A 339 28.65 18.81 -41.94
N PRO A 340 29.65 17.94 -42.21
CA PRO A 340 29.47 16.77 -43.06
C PRO A 340 28.49 15.76 -42.45
N PRO A 341 27.77 14.93 -43.25
CA PRO A 341 26.83 13.94 -42.77
C PRO A 341 27.54 12.86 -41.93
N PRO A 342 26.88 12.26 -40.92
CA PRO A 342 27.44 11.15 -40.15
C PRO A 342 27.65 9.95 -41.09
N GLY A 343 28.83 9.33 -41.03
CA GLY A 343 29.10 8.08 -41.73
C GLY A 343 29.68 8.17 -43.12
N GLY A 344 30.04 9.37 -43.61
CA GLY A 344 30.86 9.49 -44.81
C GLY A 344 32.33 9.16 -44.52
N PRO A 345 33.06 8.55 -45.45
CA PRO A 345 34.49 8.34 -45.28
C PRO A 345 35.19 9.70 -45.06
N PRO A 346 36.29 9.76 -44.30
CA PRO A 346 37.00 11.00 -44.08
C PRO A 346 37.41 11.61 -45.43
N PRO A 347 37.30 12.95 -45.58
CA PRO A 347 37.72 13.60 -46.82
C PRO A 347 39.19 13.27 -47.09
N GLN A 348 39.46 12.77 -48.27
CA GLN A 348 40.83 12.61 -48.73
C GLN A 348 41.54 13.98 -48.78
N PRO A 349 42.78 14.06 -48.34
CA PRO A 349 43.52 15.30 -48.46
C PRO A 349 43.60 15.71 -49.93
N ALA A 350 43.12 16.89 -50.22
CA ALA A 350 43.26 17.51 -51.56
C ALA A 350 44.76 17.59 -51.90
N ALA A 351 45.13 17.06 -53.08
CA ALA A 351 46.48 17.19 -53.61
C ALA A 351 46.84 18.69 -53.65
N GLY A 352 47.86 19.05 -52.87
CA GLY A 352 48.27 20.46 -52.74
C GLY A 352 48.78 21.04 -54.05
N GLN A 353 48.29 22.19 -54.38
CA GLN A 353 48.92 23.07 -55.35
C GLN A 353 50.21 23.66 -54.72
N PRO A 354 51.30 23.73 -55.43
CA PRO A 354 52.55 24.29 -54.91
C PRO A 354 52.40 25.83 -54.77
N GLY A 355 52.54 26.33 -53.56
CA GLY A 355 52.64 27.76 -53.33
C GLY A 355 51.75 28.42 -52.24
N GLN A 356 50.99 27.64 -51.49
CA GLN A 356 50.24 28.19 -50.34
C GLN A 356 50.93 27.76 -49.02
N THR A 357 51.16 28.77 -48.17
CA THR A 357 51.61 28.59 -46.79
C THR A 357 50.65 27.65 -46.05
N PRO A 358 51.16 26.67 -45.29
CA PRO A 358 50.25 25.78 -44.58
C PRO A 358 49.33 26.57 -43.67
N ALA A 359 48.03 26.40 -43.85
CA ALA A 359 47.05 26.85 -42.87
C ALA A 359 47.39 26.22 -41.52
N ALA A 360 47.40 27.02 -40.48
CA ALA A 360 47.64 26.57 -39.13
C ALA A 360 46.77 25.33 -38.82
N ALA A 361 47.38 24.28 -38.29
CA ALA A 361 46.67 23.09 -37.86
C ALA A 361 45.46 23.46 -37.01
N PRO A 362 44.32 22.78 -37.17
CA PRO A 362 43.16 23.07 -36.34
C PRO A 362 43.60 22.98 -34.89
N GLN A 363 43.42 24.05 -34.13
CA GLN A 363 43.67 24.05 -32.71
C GLN A 363 42.78 22.98 -32.11
N GLY A 364 43.38 22.11 -31.32
CA GLY A 364 42.64 21.10 -30.56
C GLY A 364 41.47 21.71 -29.76
N PRO A 365 40.54 20.92 -29.31
CA PRO A 365 39.41 21.43 -28.54
C PRO A 365 39.95 22.31 -27.41
N PRO A 366 39.25 23.46 -27.15
CA PRO A 366 39.72 24.40 -26.14
C PRO A 366 39.95 23.71 -24.79
N PRO A 367 40.94 24.16 -24.01
CA PRO A 367 41.18 23.65 -22.66
C PRO A 367 39.88 23.80 -21.86
N GLY A 368 39.30 22.72 -21.39
CA GLY A 368 37.99 22.70 -20.73
C GLY A 368 36.96 21.85 -21.44
N GLY A 369 37.38 20.88 -22.30
CA GLY A 369 36.49 19.87 -22.86
C GLY A 369 35.68 19.16 -21.81
N PHE A 370 34.72 18.30 -22.21
CA PHE A 370 33.73 17.60 -21.36
C PHE A 370 34.24 17.05 -20.04
N TRP A 371 35.55 16.87 -19.89
CA TRP A 371 36.23 16.26 -18.75
C TRP A 371 37.04 17.24 -17.90
N GLY A 372 37.06 18.53 -18.26
CA GLY A 372 37.73 19.56 -17.48
C GLY A 372 36.77 20.37 -16.60
N PRO A 373 37.26 21.04 -15.53
CA PRO A 373 36.40 21.96 -14.78
C PRO A 373 35.86 23.06 -15.68
N PRO A 374 34.60 23.51 -15.48
CA PRO A 374 34.00 24.53 -16.29
C PRO A 374 34.78 25.86 -16.15
N THR A 375 35.04 26.55 -17.26
CA THR A 375 35.77 27.81 -17.28
C THR A 375 34.88 29.07 -17.14
N GLY A 376 33.58 28.88 -16.85
CA GLY A 376 32.59 29.94 -16.68
C GLY A 376 31.51 29.57 -15.66
N PRO A 377 30.49 30.42 -15.48
CA PRO A 377 29.36 30.12 -14.60
C PRO A 377 28.68 28.81 -15.02
N VAL A 378 28.48 27.92 -14.08
CA VAL A 378 27.73 26.68 -14.32
C VAL A 378 26.25 27.02 -14.36
N THR A 379 25.63 26.82 -15.52
CA THR A 379 24.19 27.03 -15.70
C THR A 379 23.50 25.67 -15.86
N PRO A 380 22.49 25.34 -15.04
CA PRO A 380 21.71 24.12 -15.25
C PRO A 380 21.05 24.13 -16.62
N ILE A 381 21.08 22.99 -17.29
CA ILE A 381 20.34 22.79 -18.55
C ILE A 381 18.87 22.54 -18.17
N PRO A 382 17.91 23.26 -18.74
CA PRO A 382 16.49 23.04 -18.47
C PRO A 382 16.05 21.63 -18.86
N ASP A 383 15.21 20.99 -18.04
CA ASP A 383 14.70 19.64 -18.24
C ASP A 383 14.00 19.43 -19.60
N GLN A 384 13.46 20.49 -20.17
CA GLN A 384 12.81 20.50 -21.48
C GLN A 384 13.74 20.12 -22.66
N THR A 385 15.05 20.17 -22.46
CA THR A 385 16.02 19.76 -23.49
C THR A 385 16.21 18.25 -23.58
N LEU A 386 15.74 17.48 -22.59
CA LEU A 386 15.89 16.04 -22.54
C LEU A 386 14.70 15.25 -23.10
N ALA A 387 13.56 15.89 -23.38
CA ALA A 387 12.28 15.21 -23.41
C ALA A 387 11.46 15.33 -24.70
N GLN A 388 11.93 15.96 -25.76
CA GLN A 388 11.04 16.28 -26.90
C GLN A 388 11.15 15.34 -28.09
N ASP A 389 11.81 14.21 -27.95
CA ASP A 389 11.83 13.23 -29.02
C ASP A 389 10.62 12.31 -28.88
N SER A 390 9.57 12.61 -29.63
CA SER A 390 8.45 11.71 -29.84
C SER A 390 8.98 10.47 -30.56
N ALA A 391 9.21 9.41 -29.80
CA ALA A 391 9.49 8.10 -30.37
C ALA A 391 8.28 7.66 -31.19
N VAL A 392 8.46 7.38 -32.47
CA VAL A 392 7.42 6.77 -33.31
C VAL A 392 7.42 5.27 -33.00
N TRP A 393 6.42 4.85 -32.23
CA TRP A 393 6.25 3.43 -31.89
C TRP A 393 5.63 2.68 -33.08
N PRO A 394 6.04 1.41 -33.31
CA PRO A 394 5.36 0.56 -34.27
C PRO A 394 3.85 0.48 -34.00
N SER A 395 3.05 0.36 -35.06
CA SER A 395 1.62 0.12 -34.91
C SER A 395 1.37 -1.32 -34.40
N GLY A 396 0.24 -1.53 -33.70
CA GLY A 396 -0.14 -2.85 -33.17
C GLY A 396 0.47 -3.16 -31.79
N ASN A 397 0.43 -4.42 -31.42
CA ASN A 397 1.00 -4.90 -30.16
C ASN A 397 2.54 -4.94 -30.25
N ILE A 398 3.18 -4.60 -29.14
CA ILE A 398 4.64 -4.65 -29.01
C ILE A 398 4.96 -5.53 -27.81
N GLY A 399 5.92 -6.44 -27.96
CA GLY A 399 6.45 -7.25 -26.87
C GLY A 399 7.08 -6.39 -25.76
N VAL A 400 7.35 -7.02 -24.64
CA VAL A 400 8.01 -6.40 -23.48
C VAL A 400 9.23 -7.21 -23.14
N ASP A 401 10.36 -6.54 -22.95
CA ASP A 401 11.64 -7.12 -22.56
C ASP A 401 12.15 -6.46 -21.26
N MET A 402 13.31 -6.90 -20.81
CA MET A 402 14.08 -6.29 -19.73
C MET A 402 15.48 -5.96 -20.20
N TYR A 403 15.96 -4.77 -19.87
CA TYR A 403 17.31 -4.33 -20.20
C TYR A 403 17.86 -3.35 -19.17
N GLU A 404 19.13 -3.01 -19.26
CA GLU A 404 19.72 -1.96 -18.42
C GLU A 404 18.92 -0.65 -18.55
N TYR A 405 18.66 0.00 -17.41
CA TYR A 405 17.96 1.27 -17.44
C TYR A 405 18.86 2.36 -18.00
N MET A 406 18.48 2.92 -19.12
CA MET A 406 19.22 3.92 -19.87
C MET A 406 18.49 5.26 -19.98
N ILE A 407 17.51 5.50 -19.09
CA ILE A 407 16.69 6.74 -19.04
C ILE A 407 15.91 6.97 -20.34
N ARG A 408 15.62 5.93 -21.10
CA ARG A 408 14.96 6.01 -22.40
C ARG A 408 13.43 6.09 -22.28
N PRO A 409 12.71 6.74 -23.20
CA PRO A 409 11.24 6.86 -23.14
C PRO A 409 10.51 5.51 -23.04
N HIS A 410 10.98 4.48 -23.74
CA HIS A 410 10.37 3.14 -23.76
C HIS A 410 10.62 2.30 -22.49
N GLN A 411 11.38 2.83 -21.52
CA GLN A 411 11.62 2.24 -20.20
C GLN A 411 10.85 2.97 -19.07
N LYS A 412 10.09 4.02 -19.40
CA LYS A 412 9.33 4.81 -18.43
C LYS A 412 7.85 4.45 -18.49
N TRP A 413 7.32 4.07 -17.36
CA TRP A 413 5.95 3.60 -17.22
C TRP A 413 5.13 4.53 -16.35
N THR A 414 4.02 5.04 -16.87
CA THR A 414 3.05 5.80 -16.08
C THR A 414 2.01 4.84 -15.51
N ILE A 415 1.87 4.85 -14.19
CA ILE A 415 0.95 4.00 -13.44
C ILE A 415 -0.16 4.87 -12.88
N THR A 416 -1.39 4.58 -13.28
CA THR A 416 -2.57 5.38 -12.93
C THR A 416 -3.66 4.48 -12.37
N PRO A 417 -4.29 4.83 -11.23
CA PRO A 417 -5.40 4.07 -10.67
C PRO A 417 -6.62 4.11 -11.59
N VAL A 418 -7.40 3.03 -11.60
CA VAL A 418 -8.66 2.88 -12.33
C VAL A 418 -9.75 2.46 -11.34
N PRO A 419 -10.25 3.38 -10.48
CA PRO A 419 -11.19 3.06 -9.40
C PRO A 419 -12.47 2.38 -9.88
N ASP A 420 -12.99 2.80 -11.03
CA ASP A 420 -14.23 2.26 -11.62
C ASP A 420 -14.10 0.78 -12.04
N ALA A 421 -12.89 0.27 -12.13
CA ALA A 421 -12.63 -1.15 -12.38
C ALA A 421 -12.68 -2.02 -11.11
N GLY A 422 -12.98 -1.42 -9.92
CA GLY A 422 -12.87 -2.06 -8.62
C GLY A 422 -11.43 -2.11 -8.12
N GLY A 423 -11.17 -3.01 -7.17
CA GLY A 423 -9.86 -3.08 -6.55
C GLY A 423 -9.53 -4.42 -5.90
N TYR A 424 -8.66 -4.34 -4.93
CA TYR A 424 -8.21 -5.42 -4.06
C TYR A 424 -7.88 -4.80 -2.68
N PRO A 425 -7.69 -5.58 -1.62
CA PRO A 425 -7.58 -5.00 -0.28
C PRO A 425 -6.65 -3.78 -0.18
N GLY A 426 -7.25 -2.62 0.10
CA GLY A 426 -6.57 -1.33 0.30
C GLY A 426 -6.22 -0.56 -0.97
N SER A 427 -6.49 -1.04 -2.18
CA SER A 427 -6.07 -0.34 -3.42
C SER A 427 -6.99 -0.60 -4.61
N PRO A 428 -7.15 0.36 -5.54
CA PRO A 428 -7.78 0.13 -6.84
C PRO A 428 -6.88 -0.71 -7.74
N TYR A 429 -7.44 -1.21 -8.84
CA TYR A 429 -6.62 -1.66 -9.97
C TYR A 429 -5.95 -0.47 -10.65
N PHE A 430 -4.82 -0.75 -11.32
CA PHE A 430 -4.02 0.24 -12.04
C PHE A 430 -3.96 -0.11 -13.54
N LYS A 431 -3.88 0.90 -14.37
CA LYS A 431 -3.33 0.79 -15.72
C LYS A 431 -1.84 1.16 -15.68
N ILE A 432 -1.05 0.46 -16.50
CA ILE A 432 0.39 0.69 -16.66
C ILE A 432 0.60 1.04 -18.14
N THR A 433 1.00 2.27 -18.44
CA THR A 433 1.20 2.75 -19.80
C THR A 433 2.62 3.25 -20.01
N ILE A 434 3.11 3.22 -21.23
CA ILE A 434 4.37 3.90 -21.57
C ILE A 434 4.17 5.40 -21.38
N ALA A 435 5.09 6.05 -20.69
CA ALA A 435 4.99 7.48 -20.36
C ALA A 435 4.80 8.35 -21.61
N GLY A 436 3.81 9.25 -21.53
CA GLY A 436 3.46 10.15 -22.64
C GLY A 436 2.67 9.50 -23.78
N THR A 437 2.19 8.25 -23.61
CA THR A 437 1.37 7.54 -24.60
C THR A 437 0.15 6.87 -23.95
N ASP A 438 -0.80 6.40 -24.78
CA ASP A 438 -1.91 5.56 -24.33
C ASP A 438 -1.60 4.05 -24.40
N ARG A 439 -0.39 3.68 -24.85
CA ARG A 439 0.03 2.30 -25.00
C ARG A 439 0.09 1.60 -23.65
N ALA A 440 -0.73 0.57 -23.47
CA ALA A 440 -0.95 -0.07 -22.17
C ALA A 440 -0.38 -1.48 -22.10
N LEU A 441 0.18 -1.84 -20.94
CA LEU A 441 0.61 -3.19 -20.61
C LEU A 441 -0.60 -4.11 -20.49
N ALA A 442 -0.54 -5.29 -21.11
CA ALA A 442 -1.61 -6.28 -21.13
C ALA A 442 -1.08 -7.71 -21.04
N ALA A 443 -1.87 -8.59 -20.39
CA ALA A 443 -1.63 -10.03 -20.36
C ALA A 443 -2.22 -10.71 -21.61
N THR A 444 -1.55 -11.76 -22.10
CA THR A 444 -2.05 -12.58 -23.21
C THR A 444 -2.50 -13.97 -22.76
N ALA A 445 -3.21 -14.69 -23.63
CA ALA A 445 -3.65 -16.06 -23.38
C ALA A 445 -2.49 -17.07 -23.25
N GLU A 446 -1.35 -16.73 -23.79
CA GLU A 446 -0.10 -17.53 -23.76
C GLU A 446 0.72 -17.26 -22.49
N SER A 447 0.17 -16.52 -21.51
CA SER A 447 0.88 -16.07 -20.31
C SER A 447 2.08 -15.15 -20.59
N GLU A 448 2.03 -14.44 -21.69
CA GLU A 448 3.00 -13.42 -22.06
C GLU A 448 2.51 -12.03 -21.67
N VAL A 449 3.41 -11.06 -21.73
CA VAL A 449 3.13 -9.66 -21.48
C VAL A 449 3.45 -8.87 -22.74
N VAL A 450 2.51 -8.06 -23.18
CA VAL A 450 2.65 -7.19 -24.35
C VAL A 450 2.17 -5.79 -24.02
N THR A 451 2.49 -4.82 -24.86
CA THR A 451 1.75 -3.56 -24.85
C THR A 451 0.80 -3.48 -26.03
N VAL A 452 -0.45 -3.11 -25.75
CA VAL A 452 -1.46 -2.82 -26.76
C VAL A 452 -1.49 -1.32 -27.08
N PRO A 453 -1.94 -0.88 -28.27
CA PRO A 453 -1.86 0.51 -28.70
C PRO A 453 -2.54 1.51 -27.78
N ALA A 454 -3.62 1.10 -27.11
CA ALA A 454 -4.36 1.97 -26.21
C ALA A 454 -5.00 1.19 -25.07
N PHE A 455 -5.16 1.85 -23.91
CA PHE A 455 -5.93 1.33 -22.79
C PHE A 455 -7.43 1.38 -23.12
N THR A 456 -8.11 0.23 -23.00
CA THR A 456 -9.54 0.09 -23.28
C THR A 456 -10.36 -0.21 -22.03
N GLY A 457 -9.71 -0.48 -20.90
CA GLY A 457 -10.36 -0.94 -19.67
C GLY A 457 -10.59 -2.44 -19.61
N ALA A 458 -10.10 -3.21 -20.59
CA ALA A 458 -10.20 -4.66 -20.60
C ALA A 458 -9.49 -5.27 -19.36
N PRO A 459 -10.04 -6.36 -18.76
CA PRO A 459 -9.51 -6.92 -17.52
C PRO A 459 -8.02 -7.32 -17.57
N GLU A 460 -7.52 -7.76 -18.72
CA GLU A 460 -6.13 -8.11 -18.97
C GLU A 460 -5.17 -6.90 -18.99
N GLN A 461 -5.71 -5.66 -19.04
CA GLN A 461 -4.96 -4.40 -18.99
C GLN A 461 -4.99 -3.75 -17.61
N LEU A 462 -5.65 -4.39 -16.65
CA LEU A 462 -5.77 -3.93 -15.26
C LEU A 462 -4.80 -4.71 -14.37
N TRP A 463 -4.08 -4.00 -13.53
CA TRP A 463 -2.98 -4.56 -12.75
C TRP A 463 -3.17 -4.33 -11.25
N ARG A 464 -2.95 -5.38 -10.47
CA ARG A 464 -2.81 -5.36 -9.03
C ARG A 464 -1.32 -5.21 -8.71
N ILE A 465 -0.98 -4.29 -7.79
CA ILE A 465 0.39 -4.04 -7.33
C ILE A 465 0.40 -4.18 -5.81
N ASP A 466 0.90 -5.32 -5.33
CA ASP A 466 1.04 -5.57 -3.88
C ASP A 466 2.46 -5.27 -3.44
N GLN A 467 2.62 -4.53 -2.35
CA GLN A 467 3.90 -4.45 -1.68
C GLN A 467 4.07 -5.67 -0.77
N LEU A 468 5.20 -6.35 -0.91
CA LEU A 468 5.59 -7.49 -0.10
C LEU A 468 6.18 -7.02 1.24
N THR A 469 6.22 -7.93 2.21
CA THR A 469 6.72 -7.61 3.56
C THR A 469 8.17 -7.15 3.62
N ASP A 470 8.97 -7.43 2.60
CA ASP A 470 10.36 -6.97 2.46
C ASP A 470 10.50 -5.60 1.75
N GLY A 471 9.39 -5.04 1.27
CA GLY A 471 9.36 -3.75 0.59
C GLY A 471 9.37 -3.83 -0.93
N THR A 472 9.70 -4.99 -1.53
CA THR A 472 9.56 -5.22 -2.98
C THR A 472 8.09 -5.33 -3.38
N TYR A 473 7.82 -5.46 -4.67
CA TYR A 473 6.45 -5.50 -5.18
C TYR A 473 6.18 -6.73 -6.01
N ARG A 474 4.94 -7.23 -5.93
CA ARG A 474 4.37 -8.23 -6.82
C ARG A 474 3.37 -7.53 -7.75
N ILE A 475 3.46 -7.79 -9.06
CA ILE A 475 2.61 -7.20 -10.09
C ILE A 475 1.79 -8.32 -10.73
N MET A 476 0.45 -8.20 -10.72
CA MET A 476 -0.44 -9.25 -11.21
C MET A 476 -1.52 -8.63 -12.11
N PRO A 477 -1.82 -9.21 -13.29
CA PRO A 477 -2.99 -8.80 -14.05
C PRO A 477 -4.28 -9.19 -13.31
N LYS A 478 -5.33 -8.40 -13.48
CA LYS A 478 -6.66 -8.73 -12.95
C LYS A 478 -7.19 -10.04 -13.54
N LEU A 479 -6.85 -10.29 -14.80
CA LEU A 479 -7.24 -11.50 -15.53
C LEU A 479 -6.14 -11.85 -16.55
N VAL A 480 -5.87 -13.14 -16.69
CA VAL A 480 -5.13 -13.71 -17.82
C VAL A 480 -6.15 -14.45 -18.68
N PRO A 481 -6.30 -14.13 -19.99
CA PRO A 481 -7.29 -14.78 -20.84
C PRO A 481 -7.13 -16.31 -20.81
N ASN A 482 -8.24 -17.04 -20.67
CA ASN A 482 -8.32 -18.50 -20.61
C ASN A 482 -7.63 -19.18 -19.41
N ILE A 483 -7.06 -18.43 -18.46
CA ILE A 483 -6.38 -18.95 -17.27
C ILE A 483 -7.13 -18.51 -16.02
N LYS A 484 -7.51 -19.46 -15.16
CA LYS A 484 -8.23 -19.18 -13.91
C LYS A 484 -7.27 -18.95 -12.73
N GLU A 485 -6.06 -19.50 -12.82
CA GLU A 485 -5.06 -19.38 -11.75
C GLU A 485 -4.47 -17.97 -11.74
N PRO A 486 -4.32 -17.33 -10.57
CA PRO A 486 -3.69 -16.02 -10.50
C PRO A 486 -2.20 -16.12 -10.84
N LEU A 487 -1.77 -15.33 -11.81
CA LEU A 487 -0.37 -15.25 -12.24
C LEU A 487 0.22 -13.88 -11.91
N ALA A 488 1.53 -13.83 -11.76
CA ALA A 488 2.30 -12.62 -11.51
C ALA A 488 3.34 -12.40 -12.61
N LEU A 489 3.66 -11.14 -12.86
CA LEU A 489 4.77 -10.75 -13.71
C LEU A 489 6.07 -11.30 -13.13
N THR A 490 6.84 -12.03 -13.92
CA THR A 490 7.99 -12.81 -13.49
C THR A 490 9.15 -12.67 -14.48
N ALA A 491 10.32 -12.36 -13.97
CA ALA A 491 11.58 -12.34 -14.72
C ALA A 491 12.12 -13.77 -14.88
N ALA A 492 11.53 -14.55 -15.79
CA ALA A 492 11.87 -15.97 -15.96
C ALA A 492 13.26 -16.18 -16.60
N GLY A 493 13.59 -15.35 -17.60
CA GLY A 493 14.88 -15.34 -18.31
C GLY A 493 15.76 -14.16 -17.91
N ALA A 494 16.80 -13.93 -18.69
CA ALA A 494 17.66 -12.76 -18.54
C ALA A 494 16.95 -11.48 -19.02
N SER A 495 16.21 -11.56 -20.13
CA SER A 495 15.58 -10.40 -20.77
C SER A 495 14.08 -10.52 -21.00
N THR A 496 13.46 -11.70 -20.81
CA THR A 496 12.06 -11.90 -21.17
C THR A 496 11.19 -12.04 -19.92
N PRO A 497 10.31 -11.08 -19.63
CA PRO A 497 9.29 -11.20 -18.61
C PRO A 497 8.16 -12.11 -19.11
N THR A 498 7.52 -12.84 -18.19
CA THR A 498 6.36 -13.69 -18.45
C THR A 498 5.40 -13.65 -17.28
N LEU A 499 4.24 -14.25 -17.42
CA LEU A 499 3.30 -14.46 -16.31
C LEU A 499 3.42 -15.89 -15.79
N ALA A 500 3.68 -16.03 -14.51
CA ALA A 500 3.79 -17.32 -13.85
C ALA A 500 3.18 -17.28 -12.45
N LYS A 501 2.94 -18.46 -11.88
CA LYS A 501 2.54 -18.56 -10.47
C LYS A 501 3.61 -17.89 -9.59
N PHE A 502 3.16 -17.03 -8.69
CA PHE A 502 4.08 -16.36 -7.78
C PHE A 502 4.70 -17.36 -6.79
N ASP A 503 6.02 -17.30 -6.66
CA ASP A 503 6.79 -18.05 -5.67
C ASP A 503 7.38 -17.07 -4.64
N PRO A 504 6.87 -17.06 -3.39
CA PRO A 504 7.34 -16.13 -2.37
C PRO A 504 8.78 -16.40 -1.91
N THR A 505 9.37 -17.54 -2.28
CA THR A 505 10.76 -17.88 -1.96
C THR A 505 11.76 -17.47 -3.04
N SER A 506 11.25 -16.98 -4.19
CA SER A 506 12.04 -16.59 -5.37
C SER A 506 12.05 -15.06 -5.55
N ASP A 507 13.16 -14.54 -6.08
CA ASP A 507 13.30 -13.15 -6.51
C ASP A 507 12.66 -12.86 -7.88
N LYS A 508 12.32 -13.90 -8.65
CA LYS A 508 11.83 -13.78 -10.02
C LYS A 508 10.57 -12.95 -10.18
N GLY A 509 9.64 -13.03 -9.23
CA GLY A 509 8.39 -12.29 -9.24
C GLY A 509 8.42 -10.99 -8.42
N ARG A 510 9.61 -10.52 -8.04
CA ARG A 510 9.81 -9.33 -7.21
C ARG A 510 10.29 -8.15 -8.05
N TRP A 511 9.69 -6.99 -7.81
CA TRP A 511 9.90 -5.78 -8.59
C TRP A 511 10.13 -4.58 -7.69
N ASN A 512 10.88 -3.61 -8.19
CA ASN A 512 11.07 -2.30 -7.60
C ASN A 512 10.51 -1.22 -8.52
N PHE A 513 10.02 -0.14 -7.93
CA PHE A 513 9.58 1.06 -8.64
C PHE A 513 10.48 2.21 -8.22
N ARG A 514 11.19 2.79 -9.19
CA ARG A 514 12.01 3.97 -8.98
C ARG A 514 11.47 5.12 -9.81
N LYS A 515 11.52 6.31 -9.25
CA LYS A 515 11.21 7.51 -10.03
C LYS A 515 12.37 7.76 -10.99
N PRO A 516 12.08 7.92 -12.30
CA PRO A 516 13.12 8.12 -13.30
C PRO A 516 13.83 9.45 -13.15
#